data_7566523e3130d82757739873a1942602
#
_entry.id   7566523e3130d82757739873a1942602
#
_cell.length_a   1.000
_cell.length_b   1.000
_cell.length_c   1.000
_cell.angle_alpha   90.00
_cell.angle_beta   90.00
_cell.angle_gamma   90.00
#
_symmetry.space_group_name_H-M   'P 1'
#
loop_
_entity.id
_entity.type
_entity.pdbx_description
1 polymer ?
#
loop_
_entity_poly.entity_id
_entity_poly.type
_entity_poly.pdbx_seq_one_letter_code
_entity_poly.pdbx_strand_id
1 'polypeptide(L)'
;MHKNSEKVLVTGGGGFLGKAIIKLLLKRGDHVTSFSRKYHKNIASLNVEQVLGDLKDYEKVKAACKGMDIVFHVAAKPGVWGTYEEYFETNVKGTENIISSCISNNVERLVYTGSPSVIFDGGDMEGIDESAPYPEKFQTSYQKTKAIAEQKVVKVSNKIRTITLRPHLIWGPGDNHLVPRIIARASRMFIVGKGKNLVDTVYVDNAATAHILAADRLAEREDLSGRIYFISQDDPVCLWDIINEILKAAELAPVRRSVSHRTAWIAGALLELAYKTFRIRGEPQMTRFVADELATAHWFDISAAKKDLGYFPEISNREGLKRLKEWLHNFRFEKL
;
A
#
# COMPACT_ATOMS: atom_id res chain seq x y z
N MET A 1 -17.58 -23.73 11.31
CA MET A 1 -16.40 -24.50 11.69
C MET A 1 -15.39 -23.54 12.32
N HIS A 2 -14.93 -23.79 13.55
CA HIS A 2 -13.82 -23.03 14.11
C HIS A 2 -12.58 -23.34 13.27
N LYS A 3 -12.12 -22.37 12.50
CA LYS A 3 -10.85 -22.46 11.78
C LYS A 3 -9.75 -22.60 12.84
N ASN A 4 -8.86 -23.58 12.69
CA ASN A 4 -7.72 -23.71 13.60
C ASN A 4 -6.91 -22.42 13.57
N SER A 5 -6.42 -21.99 14.75
CA SER A 5 -5.53 -20.85 14.88
C SER A 5 -4.26 -21.07 14.04
N GLU A 6 -3.91 -20.10 13.19
CA GLU A 6 -2.76 -20.17 12.30
C GLU A 6 -1.56 -19.39 12.86
N LYS A 7 -0.35 -19.82 12.55
CA LYS A 7 0.89 -19.09 12.83
C LYS A 7 1.22 -18.18 11.65
N VAL A 8 1.17 -16.88 11.89
CA VAL A 8 1.18 -15.88 10.84
C VAL A 8 2.35 -14.92 10.99
N LEU A 9 3.15 -14.76 9.94
CA LEU A 9 4.15 -13.72 9.86
C LEU A 9 3.61 -12.52 9.09
N VAL A 10 3.70 -11.32 9.67
CA VAL A 10 3.38 -10.06 9.00
C VAL A 10 4.64 -9.21 8.88
N THR A 11 5.18 -9.07 7.68
CA THR A 11 6.28 -8.14 7.45
C THR A 11 5.74 -6.71 7.38
N GLY A 12 6.46 -5.76 7.98
CA GLY A 12 5.96 -4.39 8.06
C GLY A 12 4.78 -4.21 9.02
N GLY A 13 4.62 -5.12 9.99
CA GLY A 13 3.52 -5.10 10.96
C GLY A 13 3.43 -3.80 11.78
N GLY A 14 4.53 -3.08 11.97
CA GLY A 14 4.54 -1.76 12.61
C GLY A 14 4.04 -0.62 11.70
N GLY A 15 3.86 -0.87 10.40
CA GLY A 15 3.31 0.07 9.43
C GLY A 15 1.79 0.19 9.51
N PHE A 16 1.24 1.10 8.73
CA PHE A 16 -0.18 1.44 8.73
C PHE A 16 -1.09 0.25 8.39
N LEU A 17 -0.93 -0.33 7.20
CA LEU A 17 -1.70 -1.50 6.76
C LEU A 17 -1.34 -2.75 7.57
N GLY A 18 -0.05 -3.00 7.82
CA GLY A 18 0.38 -4.18 8.57
C GLY A 18 -0.22 -4.26 9.97
N LYS A 19 -0.34 -3.12 10.67
CA LYS A 19 -1.01 -3.04 11.97
C LYS A 19 -2.51 -3.37 11.88
N ALA A 20 -3.19 -2.93 10.84
CA ALA A 20 -4.61 -3.23 10.63
C ALA A 20 -4.82 -4.73 10.37
N ILE A 21 -3.97 -5.36 9.55
CA ILE A 21 -3.96 -6.81 9.32
C ILE A 21 -3.73 -7.56 10.64
N ILE A 22 -2.71 -7.18 11.42
CA ILE A 22 -2.41 -7.79 12.72
C ILE A 22 -3.63 -7.77 13.63
N LYS A 23 -4.33 -6.64 13.73
CA LYS A 23 -5.52 -6.55 14.57
C LYS A 23 -6.62 -7.53 14.17
N LEU A 24 -6.84 -7.70 12.86
CA LEU A 24 -7.85 -8.65 12.36
C LEU A 24 -7.42 -10.11 12.63
N LEU A 25 -6.15 -10.44 12.44
CA LEU A 25 -5.61 -11.76 12.74
C LEU A 25 -5.75 -12.12 14.23
N LEU A 26 -5.40 -11.20 15.12
CA LEU A 26 -5.57 -11.39 16.56
C LEU A 26 -7.03 -11.56 16.96
N LYS A 27 -7.95 -10.78 16.36
CA LYS A 27 -9.40 -10.91 16.57
C LYS A 27 -9.91 -12.28 16.12
N ARG A 28 -9.28 -12.88 15.10
CA ARG A 28 -9.56 -14.23 14.62
C ARG A 28 -8.99 -15.34 15.52
N GLY A 29 -8.05 -14.99 16.41
CA GLY A 29 -7.38 -15.93 17.33
C GLY A 29 -6.09 -16.51 16.79
N ASP A 30 -5.48 -15.93 15.76
CA ASP A 30 -4.22 -16.38 15.19
C ASP A 30 -3.01 -15.99 16.06
N HIS A 31 -1.95 -16.79 15.94
CA HIS A 31 -0.65 -16.50 16.53
C HIS A 31 0.17 -15.63 15.56
N VAL A 32 0.32 -14.33 15.88
CA VAL A 32 0.90 -13.36 14.97
C VAL A 32 2.31 -12.97 15.40
N THR A 33 3.26 -13.10 14.47
CA THR A 33 4.62 -12.56 14.58
C THR A 33 4.78 -11.38 13.61
N SER A 34 5.29 -10.24 14.08
CA SER A 34 5.60 -9.07 13.28
C SER A 34 7.09 -9.01 12.96
N PHE A 35 7.45 -8.88 11.68
CA PHE A 35 8.84 -8.69 11.24
C PHE A 35 9.06 -7.25 10.77
N SER A 36 10.00 -6.54 11.39
CA SER A 36 10.31 -5.14 11.05
C SER A 36 11.71 -4.73 11.50
N ARG A 37 12.24 -3.64 10.92
CA ARG A 37 13.58 -3.12 11.27
C ARG A 37 13.68 -2.51 12.66
N LYS A 38 12.55 -2.09 13.23
CA LYS A 38 12.48 -1.38 14.52
C LYS A 38 11.39 -1.98 15.39
N TYR A 39 11.60 -1.90 16.70
CA TYR A 39 10.57 -2.21 17.67
C TYR A 39 9.45 -1.16 17.64
N HIS A 40 8.21 -1.62 17.63
CA HIS A 40 7.01 -0.78 17.57
C HIS A 40 6.17 -0.94 18.85
N LYS A 41 6.17 0.09 19.71
CA LYS A 41 5.40 0.09 20.97
C LYS A 41 3.90 -0.16 20.77
N ASN A 42 3.35 0.37 19.68
CA ASN A 42 1.94 0.18 19.30
C ASN A 42 1.58 -1.24 18.84
N ILE A 43 2.57 -2.09 18.58
CA ILE A 43 2.41 -3.53 18.32
C ILE A 43 2.62 -4.32 19.61
N ALA A 44 3.57 -3.90 20.44
CA ALA A 44 3.80 -4.53 21.75
C ALA A 44 2.56 -4.51 22.65
N SER A 45 1.79 -3.42 22.61
CA SER A 45 0.53 -3.33 23.37
C SER A 45 -0.57 -4.33 22.93
N LEU A 46 -0.36 -5.01 21.79
CA LEU A 46 -1.25 -6.06 21.27
C LEU A 46 -0.78 -7.47 21.62
N ASN A 47 0.27 -7.63 22.43
CA ASN A 47 0.89 -8.92 22.75
C ASN A 47 1.37 -9.72 21.51
N VAL A 48 1.87 -9.00 20.50
CA VAL A 48 2.43 -9.59 19.29
C VAL A 48 3.93 -9.76 19.42
N GLU A 49 4.43 -10.94 19.11
CA GLU A 49 5.86 -11.17 19.00
C GLU A 49 6.48 -10.28 17.91
N GLN A 50 7.59 -9.62 18.23
CA GLN A 50 8.29 -8.76 17.29
C GLN A 50 9.69 -9.30 17.01
N VAL A 51 9.92 -9.76 15.79
CA VAL A 51 11.23 -10.17 15.29
C VAL A 51 11.86 -8.98 14.55
N LEU A 52 13.05 -8.57 15.02
CA LEU A 52 13.75 -7.41 14.46
C LEU A 52 14.75 -7.85 13.40
N GLY A 53 14.56 -7.35 12.17
CA GLY A 53 15.44 -7.64 11.04
C GLY A 53 15.18 -6.75 9.84
N ASP A 54 16.15 -6.72 8.95
CA ASP A 54 16.01 -6.12 7.61
C ASP A 54 15.61 -7.23 6.62
N LEU A 55 14.71 -6.93 5.68
CA LEU A 55 14.35 -7.86 4.60
C LEU A 55 15.55 -8.28 3.74
N LYS A 56 16.62 -7.49 3.72
CA LYS A 56 17.87 -7.81 3.02
C LYS A 56 18.66 -8.94 3.69
N ASP A 57 18.45 -9.17 4.98
CA ASP A 57 19.10 -10.20 5.78
C ASP A 57 18.34 -11.53 5.61
N TYR A 58 18.81 -12.36 4.67
CA TYR A 58 18.18 -13.63 4.34
C TYR A 58 18.04 -14.54 5.56
N GLU A 59 19.08 -14.65 6.40
CA GLU A 59 19.06 -15.56 7.54
C GLU A 59 18.03 -15.14 8.59
N LYS A 60 17.89 -13.84 8.85
CA LYS A 60 16.84 -13.33 9.74
C LYS A 60 15.45 -13.55 9.18
N VAL A 61 15.26 -13.31 7.87
CA VAL A 61 13.98 -13.56 7.19
C VAL A 61 13.64 -15.05 7.24
N LYS A 62 14.61 -15.93 6.95
CA LYS A 62 14.44 -17.36 6.99
C LYS A 62 14.07 -17.86 8.39
N ALA A 63 14.74 -17.35 9.42
CA ALA A 63 14.42 -17.67 10.80
C ALA A 63 13.00 -17.22 11.18
N ALA A 64 12.59 -16.03 10.75
CA ALA A 64 11.24 -15.51 11.00
C ALA A 64 10.13 -16.31 10.29
N CYS A 65 10.41 -16.91 9.14
CA CYS A 65 9.45 -17.76 8.41
C CYS A 65 9.35 -19.18 8.97
N LYS A 66 10.23 -19.57 9.90
CA LYS A 66 10.25 -20.94 10.41
C LYS A 66 8.99 -21.28 11.19
N GLY A 67 8.29 -22.34 10.75
CA GLY A 67 7.07 -22.84 11.40
C GLY A 67 5.85 -21.94 11.24
N MET A 68 5.87 -21.02 10.28
CA MET A 68 4.72 -20.19 9.90
C MET A 68 3.87 -20.91 8.87
N ASP A 69 2.54 -20.80 9.00
CA ASP A 69 1.58 -21.35 8.05
C ASP A 69 1.38 -20.38 6.88
N ILE A 70 1.42 -19.07 7.17
CA ILE A 70 1.19 -18.02 6.19
C ILE A 70 2.07 -16.80 6.44
N VAL A 71 2.48 -16.14 5.34
CA VAL A 71 3.18 -14.87 5.38
C VAL A 71 2.37 -13.78 4.66
N PHE A 72 2.10 -12.68 5.36
CA PHE A 72 1.63 -11.43 4.76
C PHE A 72 2.84 -10.52 4.52
N HIS A 73 3.23 -10.39 3.25
CA HIS A 73 4.35 -9.55 2.88
C HIS A 73 3.88 -8.14 2.53
N VAL A 74 3.78 -7.28 3.56
CA VAL A 74 3.29 -5.90 3.47
C VAL A 74 4.43 -4.89 3.43
N ALA A 75 5.60 -5.26 3.94
CA ALA A 75 6.75 -4.37 4.00
C ALA A 75 7.26 -4.01 2.60
N ALA A 76 7.41 -2.72 2.35
CA ALA A 76 8.05 -2.17 1.17
C ALA A 76 8.71 -0.83 1.51
N LYS A 77 9.62 -0.35 0.66
CA LYS A 77 10.05 1.04 0.64
C LYS A 77 9.05 1.81 -0.22
N PRO A 78 8.17 2.67 0.36
CA PRO A 78 7.26 3.50 -0.40
C PRO A 78 7.94 4.80 -0.84
N GLY A 79 7.22 5.60 -1.65
CA GLY A 79 7.63 6.94 -2.07
C GLY A 79 7.99 6.98 -3.55
N VAL A 80 8.11 8.21 -4.07
CA VAL A 80 8.28 8.47 -5.49
C VAL A 80 9.68 9.01 -5.83
N TRP A 81 10.52 9.23 -4.81
CA TRP A 81 11.83 9.83 -4.93
C TRP A 81 12.89 9.03 -4.16
N GLY A 82 14.03 8.79 -4.82
CA GLY A 82 15.17 8.03 -4.27
C GLY A 82 15.91 7.29 -5.36
N THR A 83 17.03 6.68 -4.99
CA THR A 83 17.85 5.90 -5.93
C THR A 83 17.20 4.57 -6.27
N TYR A 84 17.44 4.07 -7.47
CA TYR A 84 16.94 2.74 -7.87
C TYR A 84 17.43 1.65 -6.89
N GLU A 85 18.68 1.73 -6.49
CA GLU A 85 19.33 0.76 -5.60
C GLU A 85 18.60 0.62 -4.27
N GLU A 86 18.24 1.76 -3.62
CA GLU A 86 17.52 1.72 -2.35
C GLU A 86 16.16 1.03 -2.44
N TYR A 87 15.44 1.25 -3.55
CA TYR A 87 14.16 0.58 -3.82
C TYR A 87 14.36 -0.90 -4.17
N PHE A 88 15.35 -1.20 -5.01
CA PHE A 88 15.64 -2.55 -5.46
C PHE A 88 16.02 -3.46 -4.29
N GLU A 89 16.92 -3.03 -3.44
CA GLU A 89 17.34 -3.77 -2.25
C GLU A 89 16.17 -4.13 -1.33
N THR A 90 15.26 -3.18 -1.07
CA THR A 90 14.15 -3.43 -0.16
C THR A 90 13.00 -4.18 -0.85
N ASN A 91 12.56 -3.69 -2.03
CA ASN A 91 11.34 -4.18 -2.67
C ASN A 91 11.57 -5.46 -3.48
N VAL A 92 12.74 -5.60 -4.13
CA VAL A 92 13.03 -6.77 -4.95
C VAL A 92 13.79 -7.82 -4.16
N LYS A 93 14.97 -7.48 -3.64
CA LYS A 93 15.79 -8.43 -2.87
C LYS A 93 15.09 -8.88 -1.60
N GLY A 94 14.44 -7.95 -0.88
CA GLY A 94 13.63 -8.27 0.29
C GLY A 94 12.50 -9.25 -0.05
N THR A 95 11.79 -9.07 -1.18
CA THR A 95 10.75 -10.00 -1.63
C THR A 95 11.34 -11.34 -2.07
N GLU A 96 12.49 -11.36 -2.75
CA GLU A 96 13.21 -12.61 -3.08
C GLU A 96 13.57 -13.41 -1.81
N ASN A 97 14.03 -12.73 -0.77
CA ASN A 97 14.35 -13.36 0.51
C ASN A 97 13.09 -13.95 1.19
N ILE A 98 11.97 -13.23 1.16
CA ILE A 98 10.69 -13.77 1.67
C ILE A 98 10.27 -15.01 0.88
N ILE A 99 10.25 -14.94 -0.46
CA ILE A 99 9.88 -16.09 -1.31
C ILE A 99 10.76 -17.31 -1.00
N SER A 100 12.08 -17.12 -1.01
CA SER A 100 13.04 -18.21 -0.75
C SER A 100 12.89 -18.79 0.66
N SER A 101 12.62 -17.92 1.65
CA SER A 101 12.41 -18.34 3.03
C SER A 101 11.09 -19.08 3.23
N CYS A 102 10.03 -18.65 2.56
CA CYS A 102 8.75 -19.36 2.57
C CYS A 102 8.90 -20.77 1.98
N ILE A 103 9.54 -20.89 0.82
CA ILE A 103 9.74 -22.17 0.15
C ILE A 103 10.63 -23.10 1.02
N SER A 104 11.73 -22.58 1.57
CA SER A 104 12.67 -23.39 2.39
C SER A 104 12.10 -23.84 3.75
N ASN A 105 11.08 -23.16 4.25
CA ASN A 105 10.40 -23.49 5.50
C ASN A 105 9.03 -24.16 5.30
N ASN A 106 8.65 -24.49 4.06
CA ASN A 106 7.36 -25.09 3.72
C ASN A 106 6.16 -24.22 4.17
N VAL A 107 6.29 -22.90 4.10
CA VAL A 107 5.15 -21.99 4.32
C VAL A 107 4.11 -22.27 3.25
N GLU A 108 2.86 -22.45 3.64
CA GLU A 108 1.82 -22.84 2.70
C GLU A 108 1.37 -21.70 1.78
N ARG A 109 1.26 -20.48 2.33
CA ARG A 109 0.65 -19.33 1.63
C ARG A 109 1.43 -18.05 1.82
N LEU A 110 1.49 -17.27 0.74
CA LEU A 110 2.08 -15.93 0.71
C LEU A 110 1.09 -14.92 0.13
N VAL A 111 0.61 -13.99 0.95
CA VAL A 111 -0.17 -12.83 0.49
C VAL A 111 0.76 -11.63 0.35
N TYR A 112 0.90 -11.14 -0.88
CA TYR A 112 1.78 -10.03 -1.21
C TYR A 112 1.00 -8.74 -1.42
N THR A 113 1.42 -7.65 -0.78
CA THR A 113 0.86 -6.32 -1.03
C THR A 113 1.57 -5.68 -2.21
N GLY A 114 0.91 -5.65 -3.35
CA GLY A 114 1.31 -4.96 -4.57
C GLY A 114 1.01 -3.46 -4.53
N SER A 115 0.80 -2.87 -5.72
CA SER A 115 0.36 -1.48 -5.89
C SER A 115 -0.16 -1.29 -7.32
N PRO A 116 -1.27 -0.57 -7.56
CA PRO A 116 -1.71 -0.24 -8.91
C PRO A 116 -0.70 0.59 -9.70
N SER A 117 0.18 1.32 -9.03
CA SER A 117 1.21 2.12 -9.70
C SER A 117 2.12 1.32 -10.63
N VAL A 118 2.18 -0.02 -10.49
CA VAL A 118 3.00 -0.88 -11.35
C VAL A 118 2.52 -0.91 -12.79
N ILE A 119 1.29 -0.53 -13.07
CA ILE A 119 0.73 -0.44 -14.42
C ILE A 119 0.52 1.00 -14.91
N PHE A 120 0.82 2.01 -14.07
CA PHE A 120 0.65 3.41 -14.43
C PHE A 120 1.72 3.88 -15.42
N ASP A 121 1.30 4.38 -16.58
CA ASP A 121 2.15 4.90 -17.66
C ASP A 121 2.17 6.42 -17.78
N GLY A 122 1.35 7.12 -16.97
CA GLY A 122 1.19 8.59 -16.96
C GLY A 122 -0.11 9.07 -17.58
N GLY A 123 -0.93 8.17 -18.11
CA GLY A 123 -2.26 8.47 -18.67
C GLY A 123 -3.41 8.17 -17.72
N ASP A 124 -4.64 8.40 -18.21
CA ASP A 124 -5.84 8.00 -17.47
C ASP A 124 -6.00 6.48 -17.45
N MET A 125 -6.32 5.95 -16.27
CA MET A 125 -6.65 4.55 -16.04
C MET A 125 -8.09 4.48 -15.51
N GLU A 126 -9.06 4.28 -16.40
CA GLU A 126 -10.48 4.32 -16.07
C GLU A 126 -11.11 2.93 -16.19
N GLY A 127 -11.52 2.35 -15.07
CA GLY A 127 -12.18 1.03 -15.03
C GLY A 127 -11.34 -0.12 -15.53
N ILE A 128 -10.01 -0.02 -15.41
CA ILE A 128 -9.11 -1.10 -15.85
C ILE A 128 -9.10 -2.25 -14.86
N ASP A 129 -9.00 -3.47 -15.39
CA ASP A 129 -8.89 -4.71 -14.64
C ASP A 129 -7.42 -5.21 -14.56
N GLU A 130 -7.24 -6.37 -13.96
CA GLU A 130 -5.93 -6.99 -13.73
C GLU A 130 -5.21 -7.45 -15.01
N SER A 131 -5.87 -7.44 -16.17
CA SER A 131 -5.27 -7.76 -17.48
C SER A 131 -4.39 -6.64 -18.03
N ALA A 132 -4.47 -5.43 -17.45
CA ALA A 132 -3.67 -4.29 -17.88
C ALA A 132 -2.17 -4.59 -17.83
N PRO A 133 -1.42 -4.34 -18.93
CA PRO A 133 0.00 -4.67 -19.01
C PRO A 133 0.86 -3.74 -18.15
N TYR A 134 2.05 -4.21 -17.79
CA TYR A 134 3.08 -3.33 -17.24
C TYR A 134 3.55 -2.36 -18.33
N PRO A 135 3.84 -1.08 -17.98
CA PRO A 135 4.34 -0.11 -18.96
C PRO A 135 5.74 -0.47 -19.46
N GLU A 136 6.05 -0.11 -20.69
CA GLU A 136 7.40 -0.30 -21.25
C GLU A 136 8.46 0.51 -20.48
N LYS A 137 8.08 1.69 -19.98
CA LYS A 137 8.95 2.59 -19.23
C LYS A 137 8.29 3.02 -17.93
N PHE A 138 8.92 2.72 -16.83
CA PHE A 138 8.50 3.19 -15.51
C PHE A 138 9.00 4.60 -15.25
N GLN A 139 8.16 5.46 -14.72
CA GLN A 139 8.51 6.84 -14.36
C GLN A 139 9.31 6.92 -13.05
N THR A 140 9.13 5.96 -12.14
CA THR A 140 9.78 5.93 -10.83
C THR A 140 10.46 4.60 -10.52
N SER A 141 11.50 4.66 -9.67
CA SER A 141 12.14 3.46 -9.13
C SER A 141 11.18 2.61 -8.30
N TYR A 142 10.22 3.24 -7.62
CA TYR A 142 9.18 2.54 -6.86
C TYR A 142 8.32 1.64 -7.76
N GLN A 143 7.73 2.21 -8.81
CA GLN A 143 6.94 1.45 -9.78
C GLN A 143 7.70 0.25 -10.32
N LYS A 144 8.89 0.50 -10.86
CA LYS A 144 9.74 -0.54 -11.47
C LYS A 144 10.04 -1.67 -10.49
N THR A 145 10.45 -1.33 -9.27
CA THR A 145 10.83 -2.35 -8.29
C THR A 145 9.64 -3.12 -7.73
N LYS A 146 8.49 -2.46 -7.58
CA LYS A 146 7.23 -3.14 -7.20
C LYS A 146 6.75 -4.09 -8.30
N ALA A 147 6.84 -3.69 -9.58
CA ALA A 147 6.48 -4.55 -10.71
C ALA A 147 7.39 -5.79 -10.80
N ILE A 148 8.71 -5.62 -10.63
CA ILE A 148 9.67 -6.74 -10.60
C ILE A 148 9.36 -7.70 -9.44
N ALA A 149 9.09 -7.16 -8.25
CA ALA A 149 8.77 -7.97 -7.07
C ALA A 149 7.46 -8.75 -7.25
N GLU A 150 6.42 -8.11 -7.77
CA GLU A 150 5.13 -8.72 -8.07
C GLU A 150 5.26 -9.88 -9.07
N GLN A 151 5.98 -9.66 -10.18
CA GLN A 151 6.25 -10.72 -11.18
C GLN A 151 6.99 -11.92 -10.57
N LYS A 152 7.91 -11.69 -9.61
CA LYS A 152 8.59 -12.78 -8.89
C LYS A 152 7.65 -13.57 -8.00
N VAL A 153 6.71 -12.90 -7.32
CA VAL A 153 5.68 -13.56 -6.50
C VAL A 153 4.76 -14.41 -7.38
N VAL A 154 4.29 -13.86 -8.49
CA VAL A 154 3.43 -14.60 -9.45
C VAL A 154 4.17 -15.80 -10.03
N LYS A 155 5.45 -15.64 -10.40
CA LYS A 155 6.25 -16.72 -11.03
C LYS A 155 6.43 -17.96 -10.14
N VAL A 156 6.35 -17.81 -8.82
CA VAL A 156 6.56 -18.93 -7.89
C VAL A 156 5.26 -19.59 -7.42
N SER A 157 4.13 -19.23 -8.00
CA SER A 157 2.80 -19.73 -7.62
C SER A 157 2.62 -21.25 -7.75
N ASN A 158 3.49 -21.93 -8.51
CA ASN A 158 3.56 -23.39 -8.60
C ASN A 158 4.41 -24.06 -7.51
N LYS A 159 5.12 -23.28 -6.68
CA LYS A 159 5.96 -23.76 -5.58
C LYS A 159 5.40 -23.43 -4.20
N ILE A 160 4.66 -22.35 -4.12
CA ILE A 160 3.98 -21.85 -2.93
C ILE A 160 2.71 -21.15 -3.38
N ARG A 161 1.60 -21.36 -2.70
CA ARG A 161 0.35 -20.67 -3.01
C ARG A 161 0.49 -19.17 -2.74
N THR A 162 0.28 -18.33 -3.78
CA THR A 162 0.47 -16.87 -3.69
C THR A 162 -0.75 -16.11 -4.16
N ILE A 163 -1.04 -14.98 -3.54
CA ILE A 163 -1.98 -13.96 -4.04
C ILE A 163 -1.31 -12.60 -3.92
N THR A 164 -1.49 -11.77 -4.95
CA THR A 164 -1.07 -10.36 -4.94
C THR A 164 -2.30 -9.46 -4.86
N LEU A 165 -2.28 -8.51 -3.92
CA LEU A 165 -3.29 -7.47 -3.81
C LEU A 165 -2.68 -6.11 -4.17
N ARG A 166 -3.37 -5.35 -5.01
CA ARG A 166 -3.00 -3.98 -5.42
C ARG A 166 -3.97 -2.97 -4.79
N PRO A 167 -3.83 -2.64 -3.50
CA PRO A 167 -4.68 -1.61 -2.88
C PRO A 167 -4.28 -0.22 -3.39
N HIS A 168 -5.28 0.65 -3.66
CA HIS A 168 -5.04 2.00 -4.15
C HIS A 168 -5.34 3.05 -3.07
N LEU A 169 -4.39 4.00 -2.90
CA LEU A 169 -4.52 5.14 -1.99
C LEU A 169 -5.13 4.76 -0.63
N ILE A 170 -4.43 3.92 0.14
CA ILE A 170 -4.90 3.49 1.47
C ILE A 170 -4.86 4.68 2.43
N TRP A 171 -5.98 4.95 3.12
CA TRP A 171 -6.11 6.03 4.08
C TRP A 171 -6.94 5.64 5.31
N GLY A 172 -6.85 6.44 6.37
CA GLY A 172 -7.62 6.25 7.60
C GLY A 172 -6.88 6.66 8.87
N PRO A 173 -7.44 6.40 10.06
CA PRO A 173 -6.79 6.65 11.34
C PRO A 173 -5.47 5.91 11.51
N GLY A 174 -4.42 6.64 11.87
CA GLY A 174 -3.07 6.08 12.01
C GLY A 174 -2.26 6.04 10.73
N ASP A 175 -2.77 6.60 9.63
CA ASP A 175 -2.00 6.81 8.41
C ASP A 175 -0.78 7.70 8.68
N ASN A 176 0.37 7.23 8.21
CA ASN A 176 1.65 7.93 8.34
C ASN A 176 2.25 8.38 7.00
N HIS A 177 1.48 8.28 5.90
CA HIS A 177 1.92 8.60 4.55
C HIS A 177 1.01 9.60 3.83
N LEU A 178 -0.19 9.21 3.44
CA LEU A 178 -1.08 10.01 2.59
C LEU A 178 -1.69 11.19 3.35
N VAL A 179 -2.41 10.92 4.43
CA VAL A 179 -3.09 11.95 5.23
C VAL A 179 -2.11 12.98 5.81
N PRO A 180 -0.98 12.61 6.44
CA PRO A 180 0.00 13.59 6.92
C PRO A 180 0.61 14.44 5.80
N ARG A 181 0.83 13.87 4.60
CA ARG A 181 1.34 14.63 3.44
C ARG A 181 0.34 15.67 2.96
N ILE A 182 -0.95 15.32 2.87
CA ILE A 182 -2.03 16.24 2.51
C ILE A 182 -2.07 17.38 3.52
N ILE A 183 -2.10 17.08 4.82
CA ILE A 183 -2.14 18.07 5.90
C ILE A 183 -0.91 18.99 5.87
N ALA A 184 0.29 18.42 5.77
CA ALA A 184 1.55 19.19 5.77
C ALA A 184 1.70 20.12 4.56
N ARG A 185 1.06 19.79 3.44
CA ARG A 185 1.13 20.56 2.19
C ARG A 185 -0.08 21.47 1.96
N ALA A 186 -1.10 21.45 2.81
CA ALA A 186 -2.39 22.10 2.63
C ALA A 186 -2.29 23.55 2.14
N SER A 187 -1.45 24.39 2.78
CA SER A 187 -1.29 25.81 2.45
C SER A 187 -0.58 26.08 1.12
N ARG A 188 0.11 25.07 0.57
CA ARG A 188 0.91 25.19 -0.66
C ARG A 188 0.39 24.30 -1.78
N MET A 189 -0.74 23.64 -1.58
CA MET A 189 -1.31 22.71 -2.56
C MET A 189 -2.12 23.48 -3.62
N PHE A 190 -2.07 22.96 -4.83
CA PHE A 190 -2.85 23.44 -5.97
C PHE A 190 -3.57 22.27 -6.62
N ILE A 191 -4.78 22.50 -7.07
CA ILE A 191 -5.49 21.59 -7.97
C ILE A 191 -4.68 21.50 -9.26
N VAL A 192 -4.27 20.29 -9.65
CA VAL A 192 -3.52 20.07 -10.89
C VAL A 192 -4.48 19.66 -12.00
N GLY A 193 -4.38 20.30 -13.15
CA GLY A 193 -5.26 20.04 -14.29
C GLY A 193 -6.66 20.60 -14.12
N LYS A 194 -7.66 19.86 -14.56
CA LYS A 194 -9.08 20.26 -14.51
C LYS A 194 -9.73 20.04 -13.15
N GLY A 195 -9.10 19.26 -12.27
CA GLY A 195 -9.61 18.94 -10.93
C GLY A 195 -10.87 18.08 -10.89
N LYS A 196 -11.13 17.31 -11.95
CA LYS A 196 -12.33 16.45 -12.10
C LYS A 196 -11.98 14.98 -12.28
N ASN A 197 -10.72 14.63 -12.16
CA ASN A 197 -10.26 13.25 -12.31
C ASN A 197 -10.77 12.37 -11.17
N LEU A 198 -11.34 11.23 -11.55
CA LEU A 198 -11.82 10.21 -10.61
C LEU A 198 -10.67 9.32 -10.19
N VAL A 199 -10.65 8.99 -8.92
CA VAL A 199 -9.67 8.06 -8.35
C VAL A 199 -10.34 7.07 -7.41
N ASP A 200 -9.81 5.88 -7.39
CA ASP A 200 -10.11 4.95 -6.32
C ASP A 200 -9.30 5.29 -5.06
N THR A 201 -9.88 4.97 -3.94
CA THR A 201 -9.20 4.95 -2.64
C THR A 201 -9.60 3.67 -1.91
N VAL A 202 -8.95 3.35 -0.81
CA VAL A 202 -9.42 2.29 0.07
C VAL A 202 -9.18 2.64 1.54
N TYR A 203 -10.22 2.50 2.35
CA TYR A 203 -10.10 2.64 3.79
C TYR A 203 -9.27 1.49 4.37
N VAL A 204 -8.38 1.78 5.32
CA VAL A 204 -7.36 0.83 5.80
C VAL A 204 -7.94 -0.49 6.32
N ASP A 205 -9.08 -0.46 7.02
CA ASP A 205 -9.69 -1.69 7.54
C ASP A 205 -10.26 -2.54 6.40
N ASN A 206 -10.84 -1.93 5.34
CA ASN A 206 -11.28 -2.64 4.14
C ASN A 206 -10.07 -3.27 3.40
N ALA A 207 -8.97 -2.52 3.28
CA ALA A 207 -7.74 -3.09 2.70
C ALA A 207 -7.21 -4.27 3.52
N ALA A 208 -7.22 -4.17 4.85
CA ALA A 208 -6.82 -5.26 5.73
C ALA A 208 -7.76 -6.47 5.59
N THR A 209 -9.07 -6.25 5.55
CA THR A 209 -10.07 -7.31 5.31
C THR A 209 -9.82 -8.04 4.00
N ALA A 210 -9.50 -7.32 2.92
CA ALA A 210 -9.14 -7.94 1.64
C ALA A 210 -7.95 -8.90 1.76
N HIS A 211 -6.94 -8.56 2.57
CA HIS A 211 -5.78 -9.43 2.81
C HIS A 211 -6.18 -10.71 3.56
N ILE A 212 -7.05 -10.60 4.56
CA ILE A 212 -7.55 -11.78 5.29
C ILE A 212 -8.38 -12.68 4.36
N LEU A 213 -9.31 -12.10 3.59
CA LEU A 213 -10.11 -12.84 2.63
C LEU A 213 -9.24 -13.55 1.58
N ALA A 214 -8.22 -12.87 1.06
CA ALA A 214 -7.28 -13.46 0.11
C ALA A 214 -6.55 -14.69 0.72
N ALA A 215 -6.10 -14.59 1.96
CA ALA A 215 -5.49 -15.70 2.66
C ALA A 215 -6.44 -16.89 2.86
N ASP A 216 -7.69 -16.58 3.23
CA ASP A 216 -8.71 -17.60 3.48
C ASP A 216 -9.13 -18.32 2.20
N ARG A 217 -9.38 -17.56 1.14
CA ARG A 217 -9.73 -18.14 -0.17
C ARG A 217 -8.59 -18.94 -0.78
N LEU A 218 -7.35 -18.50 -0.61
CA LEU A 218 -6.18 -19.23 -1.08
C LEU A 218 -5.97 -20.58 -0.34
N ALA A 219 -6.47 -20.70 0.89
CA ALA A 219 -6.49 -21.99 1.61
C ALA A 219 -7.50 -22.97 1.01
N GLU A 220 -8.64 -22.46 0.52
CA GLU A 220 -9.77 -23.24 0.02
C GLU A 220 -9.66 -23.52 -1.50
N ARG A 221 -9.01 -22.62 -2.27
CA ARG A 221 -8.99 -22.59 -3.73
C ARG A 221 -7.57 -22.43 -4.26
N GLU A 222 -6.94 -23.53 -4.64
CA GLU A 222 -5.58 -23.54 -5.20
C GLU A 222 -5.51 -22.85 -6.58
N ASP A 223 -6.62 -22.84 -7.33
CA ASP A 223 -6.73 -22.17 -8.63
C ASP A 223 -6.56 -20.64 -8.56
N LEU A 224 -6.63 -20.07 -7.38
CA LEU A 224 -6.35 -18.65 -7.15
C LEU A 224 -4.86 -18.36 -6.99
N SER A 225 -3.99 -19.38 -6.92
CA SER A 225 -2.55 -19.18 -6.76
C SER A 225 -1.96 -18.45 -7.99
N GLY A 226 -1.22 -17.39 -7.72
CA GLY A 226 -0.64 -16.52 -8.74
C GLY A 226 -1.56 -15.39 -9.22
N ARG A 227 -2.80 -15.33 -8.75
CA ARG A 227 -3.74 -14.26 -9.12
C ARG A 227 -3.34 -12.93 -8.50
N ILE A 228 -3.69 -11.88 -9.21
CA ILE A 228 -3.54 -10.47 -8.82
C ILE A 228 -4.94 -9.90 -8.68
N TYR A 229 -5.18 -9.00 -7.72
CA TYR A 229 -6.47 -8.34 -7.52
C TYR A 229 -6.27 -6.86 -7.20
N PHE A 230 -7.02 -5.98 -7.86
CA PHE A 230 -7.19 -4.61 -7.40
C PHE A 230 -8.09 -4.57 -6.17
N ILE A 231 -7.74 -3.72 -5.22
CA ILE A 231 -8.49 -3.53 -3.99
C ILE A 231 -8.76 -2.03 -3.81
N SER A 232 -10.01 -1.67 -3.92
CA SER A 232 -10.49 -0.31 -3.78
C SER A 232 -11.78 -0.23 -2.96
N GLN A 233 -12.31 0.98 -2.84
CA GLN A 233 -13.57 1.26 -2.14
C GLN A 233 -14.80 0.91 -3.00
N ASP A 234 -14.63 0.53 -4.27
CA ASP A 234 -15.73 0.33 -5.23
C ASP A 234 -16.63 1.56 -5.42
N ASP A 235 -16.07 2.73 -5.15
CA ASP A 235 -16.74 4.02 -5.16
C ASP A 235 -15.73 5.08 -5.59
N PRO A 236 -15.43 5.19 -6.92
CA PRO A 236 -14.51 6.18 -7.44
C PRO A 236 -14.96 7.59 -7.10
N VAL A 237 -14.07 8.39 -6.55
CA VAL A 237 -14.35 9.75 -6.09
C VAL A 237 -13.47 10.76 -6.81
N CYS A 238 -13.93 12.02 -6.91
CA CYS A 238 -13.04 13.07 -7.39
C CYS A 238 -11.87 13.25 -6.43
N LEU A 239 -10.63 13.20 -6.96
CA LEU A 239 -9.40 13.29 -6.16
C LEU A 239 -9.39 14.53 -5.27
N TRP A 240 -9.80 15.67 -5.82
CA TRP A 240 -9.75 16.94 -5.09
C TRP A 240 -10.86 17.07 -4.07
N ASP A 241 -11.98 16.38 -4.25
CA ASP A 241 -13.05 16.32 -3.26
C ASP A 241 -12.62 15.49 -2.04
N ILE A 242 -12.05 14.31 -2.25
CA ILE A 242 -11.56 13.48 -1.11
C ILE A 242 -10.40 14.17 -0.38
N ILE A 243 -9.48 14.85 -1.09
CA ILE A 243 -8.43 15.67 -0.47
C ILE A 243 -9.06 16.77 0.40
N ASN A 244 -10.06 17.48 -0.11
CA ASN A 244 -10.72 18.57 0.62
C ASN A 244 -11.52 18.04 1.83
N GLU A 245 -12.15 16.87 1.75
CA GLU A 245 -12.80 16.24 2.90
C GLU A 245 -11.78 15.80 3.96
N ILE A 246 -10.60 15.30 3.57
CA ILE A 246 -9.50 15.03 4.51
C ILE A 246 -9.02 16.32 5.19
N LEU A 247 -8.84 17.40 4.43
CA LEU A 247 -8.46 18.71 4.99
C LEU A 247 -9.52 19.24 5.95
N LYS A 248 -10.79 19.11 5.62
CA LYS A 248 -11.92 19.48 6.48
C LYS A 248 -11.96 18.64 7.76
N ALA A 249 -11.68 17.34 7.68
CA ALA A 249 -11.54 16.48 8.86
C ALA A 249 -10.38 16.94 9.77
N ALA A 250 -9.32 17.51 9.18
CA ALA A 250 -8.20 18.12 9.89
C ALA A 250 -8.42 19.59 10.30
N GLU A 251 -9.61 20.17 10.04
CA GLU A 251 -9.99 21.56 10.31
C GLU A 251 -9.10 22.57 9.55
N LEU A 252 -8.70 22.21 8.32
CA LEU A 252 -7.91 23.03 7.42
C LEU A 252 -8.75 23.55 6.26
N ALA A 253 -8.31 24.68 5.67
CA ALA A 253 -8.97 25.26 4.52
C ALA A 253 -8.85 24.35 3.28
N PRO A 254 -9.89 24.30 2.43
CA PRO A 254 -9.85 23.52 1.19
C PRO A 254 -8.88 24.11 0.17
N VAL A 255 -8.36 23.26 -0.71
CA VAL A 255 -7.57 23.68 -1.87
C VAL A 255 -8.51 24.32 -2.90
N ARG A 256 -8.21 25.56 -3.28
CA ARG A 256 -9.02 26.32 -4.26
C ARG A 256 -8.23 26.81 -5.47
N ARG A 257 -6.91 26.96 -5.31
CA ARG A 257 -6.04 27.43 -6.40
C ARG A 257 -5.75 26.29 -7.36
N SER A 258 -5.69 26.56 -8.64
CA SER A 258 -5.38 25.56 -9.66
C SER A 258 -4.21 25.97 -10.52
N VAL A 259 -3.53 24.97 -11.08
CA VAL A 259 -2.48 25.11 -12.09
C VAL A 259 -2.73 24.11 -13.21
N SER A 260 -2.28 24.43 -14.42
CA SER A 260 -2.38 23.46 -15.50
C SER A 260 -1.48 22.25 -15.23
N HIS A 261 -1.88 21.06 -15.74
CA HIS A 261 -1.03 19.87 -15.67
C HIS A 261 0.37 20.13 -16.23
N ARG A 262 0.46 20.80 -17.40
CA ARG A 262 1.75 21.15 -18.02
C ARG A 262 2.62 22.01 -17.11
N THR A 263 2.04 23.00 -16.42
CA THR A 263 2.77 23.85 -15.48
C THR A 263 3.31 23.04 -14.30
N ALA A 264 2.49 22.18 -13.71
CA ALA A 264 2.89 21.30 -12.59
C ALA A 264 3.99 20.32 -13.03
N TRP A 265 3.86 19.77 -14.24
CA TRP A 265 4.83 18.82 -14.80
C TRP A 265 6.19 19.49 -15.06
N ILE A 266 6.21 20.70 -15.66
CA ILE A 266 7.45 21.47 -15.87
C ILE A 266 8.10 21.83 -14.53
N ALA A 267 7.31 22.30 -13.56
CA ALA A 267 7.81 22.58 -12.21
C ALA A 267 8.41 21.32 -11.56
N GLY A 268 7.75 20.17 -11.71
CA GLY A 268 8.27 18.88 -11.28
C GLY A 268 9.62 18.54 -11.92
N ALA A 269 9.74 18.70 -13.25
CA ALA A 269 10.97 18.43 -13.98
C ALA A 269 12.14 19.31 -13.50
N LEU A 270 11.88 20.61 -13.28
CA LEU A 270 12.89 21.55 -12.78
C LEU A 270 13.31 21.22 -11.34
N LEU A 271 12.36 20.87 -10.47
CA LEU A 271 12.66 20.43 -9.11
C LEU A 271 13.45 19.14 -9.10
N GLU A 272 13.08 18.13 -9.90
CA GLU A 272 13.85 16.89 -10.04
C GLU A 272 15.29 17.16 -10.47
N LEU A 273 15.50 18.04 -11.46
CA LEU A 273 16.82 18.43 -11.93
C LEU A 273 17.63 19.11 -10.81
N ALA A 274 17.04 20.09 -10.12
CA ALA A 274 17.68 20.78 -9.01
C ALA A 274 18.08 19.83 -7.89
N TYR A 275 17.17 18.94 -7.46
CA TYR A 275 17.44 17.97 -6.40
C TYR A 275 18.56 16.98 -6.78
N LYS A 276 18.62 16.55 -8.04
CA LYS A 276 19.67 15.66 -8.54
C LYS A 276 21.02 16.39 -8.62
N THR A 277 21.04 17.59 -9.23
CA THR A 277 22.26 18.37 -9.46
C THR A 277 22.89 18.83 -8.14
N PHE A 278 22.09 19.42 -7.26
CA PHE A 278 22.56 19.93 -5.97
C PHE A 278 22.52 18.90 -4.84
N ARG A 279 22.18 17.65 -5.13
CA ARG A 279 22.08 16.55 -4.13
C ARG A 279 21.26 16.94 -2.91
N ILE A 280 20.13 17.64 -3.11
CA ILE A 280 19.25 18.12 -2.04
C ILE A 280 18.66 16.91 -1.33
N ARG A 281 18.74 16.89 0.01
CA ARG A 281 18.16 15.81 0.82
C ARG A 281 16.65 15.91 0.87
N GLY A 282 15.97 14.75 0.90
CA GLY A 282 14.53 14.67 0.97
C GLY A 282 13.87 14.52 -0.40
N GLU A 283 12.54 14.65 -0.43
CA GLU A 283 11.72 14.48 -1.63
C GLU A 283 11.30 15.86 -2.17
N PRO A 284 11.38 16.10 -3.49
CA PRO A 284 10.84 17.30 -4.10
C PRO A 284 9.36 17.48 -3.76
N GLN A 285 8.91 18.73 -3.63
CA GLN A 285 7.50 19.02 -3.38
C GLN A 285 6.60 18.58 -4.54
N MET A 286 7.12 18.59 -5.76
CA MET A 286 6.50 18.14 -7.00
C MET A 286 7.52 17.35 -7.81
N THR A 287 7.08 16.25 -8.43
CA THR A 287 7.79 15.51 -9.46
C THR A 287 6.89 15.38 -10.68
N ARG A 288 7.45 15.00 -11.82
CA ARG A 288 6.64 14.72 -13.02
C ARG A 288 5.59 13.65 -12.75
N PHE A 289 6.01 12.58 -12.10
CA PHE A 289 5.12 11.49 -11.70
C PHE A 289 3.96 11.97 -10.81
N VAL A 290 4.24 12.80 -9.80
CA VAL A 290 3.19 13.36 -8.92
C VAL A 290 2.27 14.30 -9.70
N ALA A 291 2.80 15.07 -10.65
CA ALA A 291 1.97 15.94 -11.50
C ALA A 291 1.02 15.11 -12.37
N ASP A 292 1.49 13.98 -12.92
CA ASP A 292 0.67 13.07 -13.71
C ASP A 292 -0.41 12.42 -12.81
N GLU A 293 -0.05 11.85 -11.66
CA GLU A 293 -1.01 11.23 -10.73
C GLU A 293 -2.07 12.21 -10.20
N LEU A 294 -1.71 13.49 -9.99
CA LEU A 294 -2.67 14.49 -9.52
C LEU A 294 -3.62 15.00 -10.64
N ALA A 295 -3.29 14.77 -11.90
CA ALA A 295 -4.06 15.28 -13.06
C ALA A 295 -4.88 14.20 -13.76
N THR A 296 -4.53 12.91 -13.61
CA THR A 296 -5.15 11.80 -14.33
C THR A 296 -6.16 11.05 -13.47
N ALA A 297 -7.09 10.36 -14.14
CA ALA A 297 -8.02 9.45 -13.51
C ALA A 297 -7.34 8.09 -13.27
N HIS A 298 -7.58 7.48 -12.09
CA HIS A 298 -7.11 6.15 -11.79
C HIS A 298 -8.06 5.41 -10.85
N TRP A 299 -8.96 4.65 -11.45
CA TRP A 299 -9.90 3.77 -10.78
C TRP A 299 -10.01 2.44 -11.52
N PHE A 300 -10.38 1.36 -10.80
CA PHE A 300 -10.18 -0.01 -11.22
C PHE A 300 -11.45 -0.84 -11.10
N ASP A 301 -11.63 -1.80 -12.00
CA ASP A 301 -12.64 -2.83 -11.85
C ASP A 301 -12.17 -3.86 -10.81
N ILE A 302 -12.90 -3.97 -9.71
CA ILE A 302 -12.63 -4.94 -8.65
C ILE A 302 -13.56 -6.16 -8.70
N SER A 303 -14.21 -6.40 -9.83
CA SER A 303 -15.15 -7.53 -10.00
C SER A 303 -14.49 -8.89 -9.73
N ALA A 304 -13.21 -9.04 -10.07
CA ALA A 304 -12.45 -10.24 -9.75
C ALA A 304 -12.28 -10.45 -8.26
N ALA A 305 -11.93 -9.40 -7.49
CA ALA A 305 -11.83 -9.48 -6.03
C ALA A 305 -13.18 -9.79 -5.38
N LYS A 306 -14.27 -9.19 -5.86
CA LYS A 306 -15.63 -9.50 -5.39
C LYS A 306 -15.98 -10.97 -5.63
N LYS A 307 -15.76 -11.47 -6.83
CA LYS A 307 -16.14 -12.83 -7.25
C LYS A 307 -15.30 -13.89 -6.55
N ASP A 308 -14.00 -13.75 -6.57
CA ASP A 308 -13.08 -14.79 -6.13
C ASP A 308 -12.80 -14.74 -4.63
N LEU A 309 -12.65 -13.53 -4.08
CA LEU A 309 -12.34 -13.35 -2.65
C LEU A 309 -13.58 -13.12 -1.79
N GLY A 310 -14.72 -12.73 -2.39
CA GLY A 310 -15.89 -12.26 -1.66
C GLY A 310 -15.64 -10.88 -1.01
N TYR A 311 -14.75 -10.07 -1.61
CA TYR A 311 -14.42 -8.76 -1.08
C TYR A 311 -15.51 -7.73 -1.37
N PHE A 312 -16.05 -7.14 -0.30
CA PHE A 312 -16.95 -6.00 -0.36
C PHE A 312 -16.48 -4.98 0.70
N PRO A 313 -16.26 -3.70 0.33
CA PRO A 313 -15.87 -2.67 1.29
C PRO A 313 -17.01 -2.41 2.30
N GLU A 314 -16.81 -2.76 3.57
CA GLU A 314 -17.83 -2.59 4.61
C GLU A 314 -17.88 -1.15 5.15
N ILE A 315 -16.73 -0.48 5.19
CA ILE A 315 -16.61 0.88 5.72
C ILE A 315 -16.63 1.85 4.55
N SER A 316 -17.70 2.65 4.44
CA SER A 316 -17.83 3.66 3.38
C SER A 316 -16.84 4.82 3.55
N ASN A 317 -16.60 5.58 2.47
CA ASN A 317 -15.80 6.81 2.53
C ASN A 317 -16.31 7.78 3.60
N ARG A 318 -17.63 7.94 3.74
CA ARG A 318 -18.27 8.81 4.74
C ARG A 318 -17.95 8.36 6.18
N GLU A 319 -18.10 7.08 6.48
CA GLU A 319 -17.78 6.54 7.81
C GLU A 319 -16.28 6.62 8.09
N GLY A 320 -15.44 6.32 7.10
CA GLY A 320 -13.98 6.46 7.21
C GLY A 320 -13.54 7.89 7.53
N LEU A 321 -14.12 8.90 6.87
CA LEU A 321 -13.84 10.31 7.13
C LEU A 321 -14.27 10.74 8.53
N LYS A 322 -15.42 10.23 9.03
CA LYS A 322 -15.86 10.45 10.40
C LYS A 322 -14.82 9.92 11.40
N ARG A 323 -14.39 8.67 11.24
CA ARG A 323 -13.36 8.04 12.09
C ARG A 323 -12.02 8.77 12.01
N LEU A 324 -11.64 9.23 10.82
CA LEU A 324 -10.43 10.02 10.63
C LEU A 324 -10.50 11.35 11.39
N LYS A 325 -11.64 12.06 11.34
CA LYS A 325 -11.85 13.31 12.08
C LYS A 325 -11.72 13.10 13.58
N GLU A 326 -12.39 12.08 14.13
CA GLU A 326 -12.32 11.72 15.55
C GLU A 326 -10.88 11.41 15.98
N TRP A 327 -10.15 10.64 15.15
CA TRP A 327 -8.76 10.30 15.42
C TRP A 327 -7.83 11.54 15.40
N LEU A 328 -7.98 12.42 14.40
CA LEU A 328 -7.18 13.65 14.29
C LEU A 328 -7.42 14.58 15.46
N HIS A 329 -8.67 14.68 15.93
CA HIS A 329 -9.03 15.48 17.10
C HIS A 329 -8.33 14.94 18.35
N ASN A 330 -8.45 13.65 18.65
CA ASN A 330 -7.82 13.01 19.80
C ASN A 330 -6.28 13.10 19.76
N PHE A 331 -5.67 12.93 18.58
CA PHE A 331 -4.23 13.00 18.39
C PHE A 331 -3.64 14.40 18.64
N ARG A 332 -4.41 15.47 18.46
CA ARG A 332 -4.01 16.83 18.83
C ARG A 332 -3.95 17.02 20.34
N PHE A 333 -4.86 16.42 21.09
CA PHE A 333 -4.90 16.50 22.55
C PHE A 333 -3.82 15.67 23.24
N GLU A 334 -3.36 14.58 22.65
CA GLU A 334 -2.25 13.77 23.17
C GLU A 334 -0.86 14.45 23.00
N LYS A 335 -0.77 15.50 22.19
CA LYS A 335 0.48 16.27 21.95
C LYS A 335 0.53 17.62 22.67
N LEU A 336 -0.53 18.01 23.37
CA LEU A 336 -0.60 19.16 24.26
C LEU A 336 -0.41 18.73 25.72
#